data_e9ad292b65763d65d8e28b4b44b6e404
#
_entry.id   e9ad292b65763d65d8e28b4b44b6e404
#
_cell.length_a   1.000
_cell.length_b   1.000
_cell.length_c   1.000
_cell.angle_alpha   90.00
_cell.angle_beta   90.00
_cell.angle_gamma   90.00
#
_symmetry.space_group_name_H-M   'P 1'
#
loop_
_entity.id
_entity.type
_entity.pdbx_description
1 polymer ?
#
loop_
_entity_poly.entity_id
_entity_poly.type
_entity_poly.pdbx_seq_one_letter_code
_entity_poly.pdbx_strand_id
1 'polypeptide(L)'
;DFVVNSYFPVVEMVETEVFSMERHLLDSFLDRDEITRLFRLRREAIHLQHVLTGMSDVCAKLANLELPCIGAEAKPYFRDVHDRLVRLDTITGGLVEVIRAVFEASNLLEQQRQGTTTRQLAAWAAILGVPAAIAGVYSMSSANMAGLQETYGYPVVVAVMLAICLALYVRFKKLRWL
;
A
#
# COMPACT_ATOMS: atom_id res chain seq x y z
N ASP A 1 -35.39 -1.35 -17.25
CA ASP A 1 -34.98 0.07 -17.06
C ASP A 1 -34.90 0.46 -15.59
N PHE A 2 -35.97 0.31 -14.81
CA PHE A 2 -35.97 0.74 -13.40
C PHE A 2 -34.85 0.09 -12.56
N VAL A 3 -34.66 -1.22 -12.68
CA VAL A 3 -33.62 -1.98 -11.95
C VAL A 3 -32.22 -1.53 -12.37
N VAL A 4 -31.97 -1.38 -13.66
CA VAL A 4 -30.64 -0.95 -14.16
C VAL A 4 -30.33 0.48 -13.72
N ASN A 5 -31.29 1.37 -13.75
CA ASN A 5 -31.14 2.75 -13.30
C ASN A 5 -30.87 2.85 -11.79
N SER A 6 -31.34 1.89 -10.97
CA SER A 6 -31.07 1.88 -9.52
C SER A 6 -29.63 1.53 -9.17
N TYR A 7 -28.85 0.93 -10.07
CA TYR A 7 -27.44 0.63 -9.84
C TYR A 7 -26.53 1.85 -10.00
N PHE A 8 -26.89 2.85 -10.83
CA PHE A 8 -26.06 4.05 -11.01
C PHE A 8 -25.75 4.79 -9.71
N PRO A 9 -26.74 5.14 -8.87
CA PRO A 9 -26.43 5.83 -7.61
C PRO A 9 -25.63 4.98 -6.63
N VAL A 10 -25.76 3.65 -6.67
CA VAL A 10 -24.96 2.75 -5.84
C VAL A 10 -23.50 2.75 -6.28
N VAL A 11 -23.25 2.67 -7.59
CA VAL A 11 -21.90 2.73 -8.14
C VAL A 11 -21.25 4.09 -7.86
N GLU A 12 -21.97 5.19 -8.01
CA GLU A 12 -21.51 6.56 -7.73
C GLU A 12 -21.16 6.74 -6.23
N MET A 13 -21.94 6.15 -5.33
CA MET A 13 -21.65 6.16 -3.89
C MET A 13 -20.33 5.41 -3.60
N VAL A 14 -20.14 4.22 -4.15
CA VAL A 14 -18.93 3.43 -4.00
C VAL A 14 -17.72 4.15 -4.61
N GLU A 15 -17.88 4.76 -5.77
CA GLU A 15 -16.86 5.57 -6.44
C GLU A 15 -16.41 6.74 -5.55
N THR A 16 -17.35 7.49 -4.99
CA THR A 16 -17.08 8.60 -4.09
C THR A 16 -16.30 8.13 -2.85
N GLU A 17 -16.67 6.98 -2.29
CA GLU A 17 -16.00 6.40 -1.14
C GLU A 17 -14.57 5.94 -1.48
N VAL A 18 -14.36 5.29 -2.61
CA VAL A 18 -13.03 4.84 -3.05
C VAL A 18 -12.10 6.03 -3.30
N PHE A 19 -12.58 7.08 -3.99
CA PHE A 19 -11.79 8.29 -4.22
C PHE A 19 -11.48 9.06 -2.92
N SER A 20 -12.37 9.00 -1.91
CA SER A 20 -12.07 9.58 -0.60
C SER A 20 -10.93 8.84 0.10
N MET A 21 -10.89 7.49 0.00
CA MET A 21 -9.81 6.67 0.54
C MET A 21 -8.49 6.87 -0.22
N GLU A 22 -8.54 7.00 -1.55
CA GLU A 22 -7.37 7.33 -2.36
C GLU A 22 -6.75 8.67 -1.93
N ARG A 23 -7.57 9.70 -1.74
CA ARG A 23 -7.11 11.00 -1.25
C ARG A 23 -6.52 10.90 0.15
N HIS A 24 -7.17 10.17 1.05
CA HIS A 24 -6.67 9.97 2.41
C HIS A 24 -5.33 9.23 2.42
N LEU A 25 -5.12 8.27 1.52
CA LEU A 25 -3.83 7.58 1.35
C LEU A 25 -2.68 8.53 0.99
N LEU A 26 -2.94 9.60 0.24
CA LEU A 26 -1.93 10.59 -0.12
C LEU A 26 -1.55 11.50 1.06
N ASP A 27 -2.47 11.74 1.98
CA ASP A 27 -2.28 12.60 3.15
C ASP A 27 -1.80 11.82 4.38
N SER A 28 -2.22 10.57 4.53
CA SER A 28 -1.91 9.70 5.66
C SER A 28 -1.95 8.22 5.26
N PHE A 29 -1.39 7.35 6.14
CA PHE A 29 -1.50 5.91 5.93
C PHE A 29 -2.93 5.44 6.21
N LEU A 30 -3.43 4.50 5.41
CA LEU A 30 -4.70 3.84 5.67
C LEU A 30 -4.62 3.03 6.97
N ASP A 31 -5.62 3.21 7.82
CA ASP A 31 -5.77 2.40 9.03
C ASP A 31 -6.25 0.98 8.67
N ARG A 32 -6.10 0.06 9.63
CA ARG A 32 -6.50 -1.35 9.46
C ARG A 32 -7.99 -1.50 9.09
N ASP A 33 -8.83 -0.65 9.67
CA ASP A 33 -10.27 -0.67 9.40
C ASP A 33 -10.58 -0.18 7.98
N GLU A 34 -9.88 0.84 7.50
CA GLU A 34 -9.98 1.35 6.13
C GLU A 34 -9.53 0.31 5.10
N ILE A 35 -8.43 -0.39 5.37
CA ILE A 35 -7.96 -1.50 4.53
C ILE A 35 -9.01 -2.61 4.47
N THR A 36 -9.60 -2.99 5.61
CA THR A 36 -10.65 -4.01 5.67
C THR A 36 -11.90 -3.57 4.89
N ARG A 37 -12.25 -2.29 4.97
CA ARG A 37 -13.36 -1.69 4.22
C ARG A 37 -13.09 -1.70 2.71
N LEU A 38 -11.87 -1.38 2.30
CA LEU A 38 -11.43 -1.42 0.90
C LEU A 38 -11.56 -2.85 0.31
N PHE A 39 -11.18 -3.88 1.07
CA PHE A 39 -11.38 -5.28 0.67
C PHE A 39 -12.86 -5.64 0.49
N ARG A 40 -13.72 -5.14 1.38
CA ARG A 40 -15.16 -5.36 1.27
C ARG A 40 -15.73 -4.71 0.02
N LEU A 41 -15.41 -3.43 -0.21
CA LEU A 41 -15.82 -2.70 -1.41
C LEU A 41 -15.35 -3.39 -2.69
N ARG A 42 -14.10 -3.85 -2.72
CA ARG A 42 -13.57 -4.62 -3.86
C ARG A 42 -14.39 -5.88 -4.13
N ARG A 43 -14.71 -6.63 -3.08
CA ARG A 43 -15.50 -7.86 -3.21
C ARG A 43 -16.90 -7.59 -3.73
N GLU A 44 -17.54 -6.54 -3.24
CA GLU A 44 -18.87 -6.12 -3.67
C GLU A 44 -18.87 -5.61 -5.12
N ALA A 45 -17.84 -4.83 -5.51
CA ALA A 45 -17.69 -4.34 -6.87
C ALA A 45 -17.45 -5.50 -7.87
N ILE A 46 -16.62 -6.49 -7.54
CA ILE A 46 -16.40 -7.68 -8.38
C ILE A 46 -17.70 -8.49 -8.51
N HIS A 47 -18.46 -8.64 -7.43
CA HIS A 47 -19.74 -9.34 -7.48
C HIS A 47 -20.74 -8.59 -8.37
N LEU A 48 -20.84 -7.27 -8.22
CA LEU A 48 -21.68 -6.44 -9.05
C LEU A 48 -21.30 -6.55 -10.53
N GLN A 49 -20.00 -6.45 -10.85
CA GLN A 49 -19.50 -6.60 -12.21
C GLN A 49 -19.91 -7.95 -12.82
N HIS A 50 -19.79 -9.03 -12.07
CA HIS A 50 -20.19 -10.36 -12.55
C HIS A 50 -21.70 -10.43 -12.87
N VAL A 51 -22.54 -9.81 -12.05
CA VAL A 51 -23.98 -9.73 -12.28
C VAL A 51 -24.29 -8.89 -13.51
N LEU A 52 -23.63 -7.73 -13.64
CA LEU A 52 -23.83 -6.81 -14.80
C LEU A 52 -23.44 -7.48 -16.12
N THR A 53 -22.31 -8.19 -16.15
CA THR A 53 -21.87 -8.95 -17.34
C THR A 53 -22.91 -10.00 -17.74
N GLY A 54 -23.42 -10.79 -16.77
CA GLY A 54 -24.46 -11.78 -17.04
C GLY A 54 -25.77 -11.16 -17.54
N MET A 55 -26.19 -10.04 -16.97
CA MET A 55 -27.37 -9.30 -17.42
C MET A 55 -27.17 -8.73 -18.84
N SER A 56 -25.97 -8.19 -19.12
CA SER A 56 -25.62 -7.65 -20.43
C SER A 56 -25.70 -8.72 -21.51
N ASP A 57 -25.16 -9.93 -21.25
CA ASP A 57 -25.24 -11.07 -22.17
C ASP A 57 -26.70 -11.48 -22.48
N VAL A 58 -27.56 -11.50 -21.45
CA VAL A 58 -28.97 -11.81 -21.65
C VAL A 58 -29.66 -10.73 -22.49
N CYS A 59 -29.45 -9.44 -22.20
CA CYS A 59 -30.00 -8.34 -22.95
C CYS A 59 -29.52 -8.34 -24.42
N ALA A 60 -28.25 -8.63 -24.66
CA ALA A 60 -27.70 -8.76 -26.00
C ALA A 60 -28.38 -9.89 -26.80
N LYS A 61 -28.62 -11.04 -26.17
CA LYS A 61 -29.35 -12.16 -26.80
C LYS A 61 -30.80 -11.77 -27.12
N LEU A 62 -31.49 -11.10 -26.20
CA LEU A 62 -32.87 -10.65 -26.40
C LEU A 62 -33.00 -9.57 -27.49
N ALA A 63 -31.99 -8.72 -27.65
CA ALA A 63 -31.92 -7.70 -28.70
C ALA A 63 -31.64 -8.28 -30.10
N ASN A 64 -30.82 -9.32 -30.19
CA ASN A 64 -30.28 -9.80 -31.46
C ASN A 64 -30.94 -11.08 -31.98
N LEU A 65 -31.46 -11.95 -31.09
CA LEU A 65 -32.10 -13.20 -31.50
C LEU A 65 -33.57 -12.96 -31.96
N GLU A 66 -33.99 -13.74 -32.95
CA GLU A 66 -35.39 -13.80 -33.35
C GLU A 66 -36.12 -14.81 -32.48
N LEU A 67 -36.69 -14.32 -31.40
CA LEU A 67 -37.48 -15.14 -30.49
C LEU A 67 -38.99 -14.98 -30.80
N PRO A 68 -39.76 -16.06 -30.93
CA PRO A 68 -41.16 -15.98 -31.30
C PRO A 68 -42.06 -15.27 -30.25
N CYS A 69 -41.54 -15.12 -29.02
CA CYS A 69 -42.22 -14.44 -27.92
C CYS A 69 -41.90 -12.93 -27.78
N ILE A 70 -40.92 -12.40 -28.57
CA ILE A 70 -40.50 -11.00 -28.50
C ILE A 70 -40.82 -10.31 -29.82
N GLY A 71 -41.76 -9.36 -29.79
CA GLY A 71 -42.05 -8.54 -30.95
C GLY A 71 -40.90 -7.64 -31.38
N ALA A 72 -40.81 -7.31 -32.68
CA ALA A 72 -39.79 -6.44 -33.23
C ALA A 72 -39.75 -5.07 -32.55
N GLU A 73 -40.83 -4.59 -32.01
CA GLU A 73 -40.95 -3.31 -31.30
C GLU A 73 -40.23 -3.31 -29.94
N ALA A 74 -40.01 -4.47 -29.32
CA ALA A 74 -39.31 -4.60 -28.04
C ALA A 74 -37.77 -4.59 -28.16
N LYS A 75 -37.22 -4.94 -29.33
CA LYS A 75 -35.76 -5.03 -29.56
C LYS A 75 -34.99 -3.73 -29.28
N PRO A 76 -35.48 -2.53 -29.66
CA PRO A 76 -34.82 -1.27 -29.34
C PRO A 76 -34.70 -1.03 -27.83
N TYR A 77 -35.70 -1.42 -27.04
CA TYR A 77 -35.66 -1.29 -25.57
C TYR A 77 -34.59 -2.20 -24.95
N PHE A 78 -34.45 -3.43 -25.42
CA PHE A 78 -33.39 -4.32 -24.95
C PHE A 78 -32.00 -3.83 -25.34
N ARG A 79 -31.85 -3.16 -26.47
CA ARG A 79 -30.61 -2.54 -26.91
C ARG A 79 -30.23 -1.37 -25.99
N ASP A 80 -31.16 -0.48 -25.66
CA ASP A 80 -30.95 0.64 -24.74
C ASP A 80 -30.52 0.13 -23.33
N VAL A 81 -31.18 -0.91 -22.82
CA VAL A 81 -30.84 -1.54 -21.56
C VAL A 81 -29.45 -2.18 -21.62
N HIS A 82 -29.12 -2.85 -22.73
CA HIS A 82 -27.79 -3.43 -22.94
C HIS A 82 -26.69 -2.36 -22.92
N ASP A 83 -26.89 -1.25 -23.62
CA ASP A 83 -25.92 -0.15 -23.68
C ASP A 83 -25.66 0.47 -22.28
N ARG A 84 -26.70 0.60 -21.47
CA ARG A 84 -26.58 1.06 -20.08
C ARG A 84 -25.85 0.06 -19.20
N LEU A 85 -26.11 -1.25 -19.37
CA LEU A 85 -25.41 -2.31 -18.64
C LEU A 85 -23.93 -2.34 -18.99
N VAL A 86 -23.56 -2.21 -20.26
CA VAL A 86 -22.18 -2.13 -20.71
C VAL A 86 -21.47 -0.91 -20.11
N ARG A 87 -22.16 0.23 -20.04
CA ARG A 87 -21.61 1.42 -19.39
C ARG A 87 -21.38 1.20 -17.89
N LEU A 88 -22.32 0.60 -17.17
CA LEU A 88 -22.18 0.27 -15.74
C LEU A 88 -21.04 -0.73 -15.52
N ASP A 89 -20.94 -1.76 -16.34
CA ASP A 89 -19.87 -2.75 -16.28
C ASP A 89 -18.49 -2.10 -16.45
N THR A 90 -18.37 -1.18 -17.41
CA THR A 90 -17.13 -0.42 -17.66
C THR A 90 -16.76 0.46 -16.45
N ILE A 91 -17.71 1.18 -15.87
CA ILE A 91 -17.47 2.02 -14.69
C ILE A 91 -17.06 1.16 -13.49
N THR A 92 -17.79 0.06 -13.26
CA THR A 92 -17.52 -0.87 -12.15
C THR A 92 -16.16 -1.54 -12.31
N GLY A 93 -15.79 -1.92 -13.54
CA GLY A 93 -14.47 -2.46 -13.85
C GLY A 93 -13.34 -1.46 -13.58
N GLY A 94 -13.53 -0.20 -14.00
CA GLY A 94 -12.60 0.89 -13.67
C GLY A 94 -12.44 1.09 -12.16
N LEU A 95 -13.54 1.00 -11.41
CA LEU A 95 -13.54 1.12 -9.96
C LEU A 95 -12.74 -0.01 -9.28
N VAL A 96 -12.88 -1.24 -9.75
CA VAL A 96 -12.09 -2.40 -9.26
C VAL A 96 -10.59 -2.17 -9.46
N GLU A 97 -10.19 -1.60 -10.61
CA GLU A 97 -8.79 -1.27 -10.88
C GLU A 97 -8.27 -0.12 -9.99
N VAL A 98 -9.07 0.92 -9.73
CA VAL A 98 -8.70 1.99 -8.78
C VAL A 98 -8.51 1.42 -7.37
N ILE A 99 -9.45 0.59 -6.89
CA ILE A 99 -9.32 -0.09 -5.59
C ILE A 99 -8.02 -0.90 -5.52
N ARG A 100 -7.67 -1.60 -6.59
CA ARG A 100 -6.43 -2.36 -6.68
C ARG A 100 -5.20 -1.45 -6.60
N ALA A 101 -5.20 -0.34 -7.33
CA ALA A 101 -4.11 0.63 -7.32
C ALA A 101 -3.91 1.26 -5.93
N VAL A 102 -4.99 1.63 -5.23
CA VAL A 102 -4.95 2.13 -3.85
C VAL A 102 -4.33 1.10 -2.90
N PHE A 103 -4.69 -0.16 -3.04
CA PHE A 103 -4.13 -1.24 -2.23
C PHE A 103 -2.63 -1.47 -2.49
N GLU A 104 -2.21 -1.48 -3.76
CA GLU A 104 -0.81 -1.62 -4.15
C GLU A 104 0.02 -0.43 -3.66
N ALA A 105 -0.49 0.80 -3.79
CA ALA A 105 0.14 2.00 -3.27
C ALA A 105 0.28 1.98 -1.74
N SER A 106 -0.76 1.56 -1.01
CA SER A 106 -0.73 1.41 0.45
C SER A 106 0.36 0.43 0.91
N ASN A 107 0.47 -0.73 0.24
CA ASN A 107 1.51 -1.71 0.54
C ASN A 107 2.92 -1.16 0.26
N LEU A 108 3.09 -0.42 -0.83
CA LEU A 108 4.38 0.18 -1.20
C LEU A 108 4.82 1.23 -0.17
N LEU A 109 3.90 2.08 0.28
CA LEU A 109 4.17 3.09 1.31
C LEU A 109 4.54 2.45 2.65
N GLU A 110 3.85 1.38 3.04
CA GLU A 110 4.18 0.65 4.27
C GLU A 110 5.56 -0.02 4.19
N GLN A 111 5.92 -0.63 3.04
CA GLN A 111 7.26 -1.18 2.82
C GLN A 111 8.35 -0.11 2.90
N GLN A 112 8.11 1.08 2.33
CA GLN A 112 9.05 2.20 2.44
C GLN A 112 9.24 2.64 3.89
N ARG A 113 8.15 2.71 4.68
CA ARG A 113 8.20 3.03 6.11
C ARG A 113 9.01 2.01 6.90
N GLN A 114 8.76 0.72 6.67
CA GLN A 114 9.53 -0.36 7.30
C GLN A 114 11.01 -0.28 6.93
N GLY A 115 11.32 0.05 5.67
CA GLY A 115 12.69 0.26 5.21
C GLY A 115 13.40 1.41 5.95
N THR A 116 12.72 2.53 6.18
CA THR A 116 13.30 3.66 6.95
C THR A 116 13.52 3.29 8.41
N THR A 117 12.55 2.65 9.05
CA THR A 117 12.67 2.19 10.45
C THR A 117 13.82 1.20 10.61
N THR A 118 13.97 0.23 9.69
CA THR A 118 15.05 -0.74 9.71
C THR A 118 16.42 -0.07 9.56
N ARG A 119 16.55 0.92 8.69
CA ARG A 119 17.79 1.72 8.54
C ARG A 119 18.13 2.48 9.81
N GLN A 120 17.13 3.10 10.46
CA GLN A 120 17.33 3.78 11.75
C GLN A 120 17.82 2.82 12.83
N LEU A 121 17.17 1.66 12.97
CA LEU A 121 17.59 0.63 13.93
C LEU A 121 19.02 0.14 13.64
N ALA A 122 19.37 -0.11 12.38
CA ALA A 122 20.71 -0.51 11.98
C ALA A 122 21.76 0.59 12.31
N ALA A 123 21.42 1.86 12.11
CA ALA A 123 22.29 2.97 12.45
C ALA A 123 22.55 3.04 13.97
N TRP A 124 21.51 2.93 14.79
CA TRP A 124 21.64 2.89 16.24
C TRP A 124 22.41 1.66 16.73
N ALA A 125 22.16 0.48 16.14
CA ALA A 125 22.89 -0.74 16.46
C ALA A 125 24.40 -0.59 16.14
N ALA A 126 24.75 0.05 15.01
CA ALA A 126 26.15 0.30 14.67
C ALA A 126 26.82 1.29 15.63
N ILE A 127 26.13 2.39 16.01
CA ILE A 127 26.67 3.40 16.93
C ILE A 127 26.93 2.79 18.32
N LEU A 128 26.09 1.87 18.79
CA LEU A 128 26.25 1.21 20.08
C LEU A 128 27.14 -0.02 20.02
N GLY A 129 27.11 -0.77 18.91
CA GLY A 129 27.83 -2.03 18.75
C GLY A 129 29.35 -1.84 18.56
N VAL A 130 29.76 -0.80 17.82
CA VAL A 130 31.20 -0.54 17.60
C VAL A 130 31.97 -0.26 18.92
N PRO A 131 31.50 0.64 19.79
CA PRO A 131 32.12 0.83 21.10
C PRO A 131 32.14 -0.43 21.96
N ALA A 132 31.03 -1.19 21.96
CA ALA A 132 30.92 -2.42 22.71
C ALA A 132 31.93 -3.48 22.24
N ALA A 133 32.13 -3.62 20.93
CA ALA A 133 33.12 -4.50 20.36
C ALA A 133 34.58 -4.08 20.73
N ILE A 134 34.87 -2.78 20.64
CA ILE A 134 36.17 -2.24 21.03
C ILE A 134 36.42 -2.50 22.53
N ALA A 135 35.45 -2.21 23.39
CA ALA A 135 35.57 -2.45 24.83
C ALA A 135 35.76 -3.93 25.16
N GLY A 136 35.06 -4.84 24.42
CA GLY A 136 35.21 -6.29 24.57
C GLY A 136 36.63 -6.77 24.24
N VAL A 137 37.16 -6.34 23.11
CA VAL A 137 38.55 -6.67 22.71
C VAL A 137 39.58 -6.12 23.73
N TYR A 138 39.35 -4.88 24.18
CA TYR A 138 40.19 -4.24 25.16
C TYR A 138 40.17 -4.96 26.51
N SER A 139 39.00 -5.42 26.95
CA SER A 139 38.85 -6.20 28.20
C SER A 139 39.62 -7.53 28.18
N MET A 140 39.69 -8.19 27.03
CA MET A 140 40.41 -9.46 26.86
C MET A 140 41.92 -9.27 26.84
N SER A 141 42.40 -8.08 26.44
CA SER A 141 43.84 -7.82 26.19
C SER A 141 44.56 -7.10 27.36
N SER A 142 43.82 -6.72 28.39
CA SER A 142 44.33 -5.89 29.49
C SER A 142 45.46 -6.51 30.30
N ALA A 143 45.62 -7.84 30.27
CA ALA A 143 46.65 -8.55 31.01
C ALA A 143 48.07 -8.58 30.35
N ASN A 144 48.17 -8.34 29.03
CA ASN A 144 49.40 -8.59 28.26
C ASN A 144 49.85 -7.43 27.34
N MET A 145 49.19 -6.28 27.32
CA MET A 145 49.62 -5.14 26.49
C MET A 145 50.57 -4.22 27.27
N ALA A 146 51.85 -4.32 26.99
CA ALA A 146 52.95 -3.55 27.63
C ALA A 146 52.89 -2.03 27.37
N GLY A 147 52.01 -1.52 26.53
CA GLY A 147 51.81 -0.07 26.26
C GLY A 147 50.68 0.61 27.02
N LEU A 148 49.88 -0.14 27.79
CA LEU A 148 48.66 0.35 28.46
C LEU A 148 48.85 0.62 29.96
N GLN A 149 50.06 0.35 30.50
CA GLN A 149 50.43 0.70 31.88
C GLN A 149 50.79 2.19 32.04
N GLU A 150 50.91 2.93 30.93
CA GLU A 150 51.09 4.38 31.02
C GLU A 150 49.76 5.07 31.32
N THR A 151 49.80 6.09 32.15
CA THR A 151 48.67 6.91 32.68
C THR A 151 47.76 7.46 31.58
N TYR A 152 48.15 7.46 30.32
CA TYR A 152 47.42 8.01 29.16
C TYR A 152 46.77 6.95 28.27
N GLY A 153 47.01 5.66 28.46
CA GLY A 153 46.45 4.61 27.57
C GLY A 153 44.92 4.54 27.59
N TYR A 154 44.32 4.58 28.78
CA TYR A 154 42.87 4.54 28.93
C TYR A 154 42.14 5.75 28.33
N PRO A 155 42.55 7.01 28.63
CA PRO A 155 41.87 8.18 28.05
C PRO A 155 42.00 8.27 26.53
N VAL A 156 43.09 7.78 25.94
CA VAL A 156 43.25 7.73 24.47
C VAL A 156 42.24 6.78 23.82
N VAL A 157 42.05 5.59 24.37
CA VAL A 157 41.05 4.62 23.85
C VAL A 157 39.64 5.15 23.93
N VAL A 158 39.28 5.79 25.04
CA VAL A 158 37.97 6.42 25.22
C VAL A 158 37.79 7.57 24.22
N ALA A 159 38.82 8.40 24.01
CA ALA A 159 38.72 9.50 23.02
C ALA A 159 38.55 8.97 21.59
N VAL A 160 39.25 7.91 21.20
CA VAL A 160 39.11 7.26 19.90
C VAL A 160 37.71 6.66 19.75
N MET A 161 37.16 5.99 20.77
CA MET A 161 35.79 5.47 20.75
C MET A 161 34.76 6.59 20.53
N LEU A 162 34.87 7.69 21.28
CA LEU A 162 33.98 8.84 21.12
C LEU A 162 34.10 9.46 19.73
N ALA A 163 35.31 9.58 19.19
CA ALA A 163 35.53 10.09 17.84
C ALA A 163 34.86 9.21 16.77
N ILE A 164 34.98 7.87 16.90
CA ILE A 164 34.32 6.92 15.99
C ILE A 164 32.77 7.03 16.10
N CYS A 165 32.23 7.08 17.31
CA CYS A 165 30.79 7.26 17.52
C CYS A 165 30.28 8.56 16.90
N LEU A 166 31.00 9.66 17.11
CA LEU A 166 30.66 10.96 16.56
C LEU A 166 30.72 10.95 15.01
N ALA A 167 31.76 10.34 14.45
CA ALA A 167 31.90 10.19 13.00
C ALA A 167 30.76 9.36 12.39
N LEU A 168 30.39 8.24 13.01
CA LEU A 168 29.25 7.41 12.60
C LEU A 168 27.95 8.19 12.70
N TYR A 169 27.70 8.88 13.81
CA TYR A 169 26.50 9.69 13.99
C TYR A 169 26.36 10.77 12.92
N VAL A 170 27.43 11.55 12.67
CA VAL A 170 27.44 12.60 11.64
C VAL A 170 27.22 11.99 10.24
N ARG A 171 27.83 10.86 9.95
CA ARG A 171 27.68 10.16 8.68
C ARG A 171 26.23 9.66 8.46
N PHE A 172 25.63 9.03 9.47
CA PHE A 172 24.24 8.54 9.37
C PHE A 172 23.23 9.69 9.30
N LYS A 173 23.47 10.78 10.04
CA LYS A 173 22.65 12.00 9.92
C LYS A 173 22.75 12.63 8.52
N LYS A 174 23.95 12.67 7.92
CA LYS A 174 24.15 13.18 6.55
C LYS A 174 23.48 12.29 5.50
N LEU A 175 23.40 10.99 5.74
CA LEU A 175 22.70 10.03 4.89
C LEU A 175 21.17 9.99 5.12
N ARG A 176 20.62 10.82 6.00
CA ARG A 176 19.20 10.83 6.39
C ARG A 176 18.70 9.47 6.92
N TRP A 177 19.55 8.75 7.62
CA TRP A 177 19.18 7.50 8.28
C TRP A 177 18.73 7.74 9.74
N LEU A 178 19.11 8.87 10.29
CA LEU A 178 18.74 9.37 11.62
C LEU A 178 18.04 10.72 11.51
#